data_c6d3b03fdfd068ba294540a5d4cea3e0
#
_entry.id   c6d3b03fdfd068ba294540a5d4cea3e0
#
_cell.length_a   1.000
_cell.length_b   1.000
_cell.length_c   1.000
_cell.angle_alpha   90.00
_cell.angle_beta   90.00
_cell.angle_gamma   90.00
#
_symmetry.space_group_name_H-M   'P 1'
#
loop_
_entity.id
_entity.type
_entity.pdbx_description
1 polymer ?
#
loop_
_entity_poly.entity_id
_entity_poly.type
_entity_poly.pdbx_seq_one_letter_code
_entity_poly.pdbx_strand_id
1 'polypeptide(L)'
;MFSNLKGLFSPTNKDLRKRILFTLAVLAIFSIGTTIVVPGAKAITSDLGFLELLNLMSGGSLKTFSIFALGVMPYISASIITQLLQMDILPYFKELKEQGATGRQKINRINRYLGILFAFVQGYIFSYAYLKGYGTMTVIKTTVILTAGSSLLIWLADEVTNKGIGNGMSLLIMAGIV
;
A
#
# COMPACT_ATOMS: atom_id res chain seq x y z
N MET A 1 -30.87 -6.25 16.39
CA MET A 1 -29.62 -6.00 15.66
C MET A 1 -29.45 -4.52 15.26
N PHE A 2 -30.49 -3.85 14.76
CA PHE A 2 -30.43 -2.42 14.35
C PHE A 2 -30.39 -1.41 15.52
N SER A 3 -30.80 -1.77 16.72
CA SER A 3 -30.71 -0.89 17.90
C SER A 3 -29.26 -0.61 18.34
N ASN A 4 -28.34 -1.54 18.10
CA ASN A 4 -26.93 -1.38 18.41
C ASN A 4 -26.21 -0.42 17.43
N LEU A 5 -26.71 -0.31 16.20
CA LEU A 5 -26.17 0.64 15.22
C LEU A 5 -26.47 2.11 15.59
N LYS A 6 -27.63 2.37 16.22
CA LYS A 6 -27.94 3.72 16.74
C LYS A 6 -27.00 4.14 17.87
N GLY A 7 -26.48 3.19 18.66
CA GLY A 7 -25.48 3.45 19.70
C GLY A 7 -24.12 3.89 19.15
N LEU A 8 -23.73 3.44 17.92
CA LEU A 8 -22.48 3.86 17.26
C LEU A 8 -22.50 5.36 16.87
N PHE A 9 -23.69 5.92 16.59
CA PHE A 9 -23.87 7.33 16.21
C PHE A 9 -24.23 8.23 17.42
N SER A 10 -24.22 7.70 18.63
CA SER A 10 -24.53 8.49 19.82
C SER A 10 -23.43 9.54 20.07
N PRO A 11 -23.79 10.74 20.59
CA PRO A 11 -22.82 11.81 20.86
C PRO A 11 -21.74 11.44 21.86
N THR A 12 -21.91 10.35 22.61
CA THR A 12 -20.98 9.83 23.61
C THR A 12 -19.71 9.21 22.99
N ASN A 13 -19.76 8.74 21.72
CA ASN A 13 -18.67 8.05 21.04
C ASN A 13 -17.92 8.93 20.02
N LYS A 14 -17.53 10.14 20.42
CA LYS A 14 -16.83 11.10 19.53
C LYS A 14 -15.52 10.56 18.96
N ASP A 15 -14.77 9.78 19.74
CA ASP A 15 -13.50 9.20 19.30
C ASP A 15 -13.71 8.13 18.23
N LEU A 16 -14.68 7.24 18.40
CA LEU A 16 -15.01 6.22 17.42
C LEU A 16 -15.47 6.84 16.08
N ARG A 17 -16.29 7.88 16.12
CA ARG A 17 -16.71 8.62 14.92
C ARG A 17 -15.53 9.24 14.19
N LYS A 18 -14.58 9.85 14.91
CA LYS A 18 -13.37 10.43 14.31
C LYS A 18 -12.55 9.35 13.61
N ARG A 19 -12.37 8.17 14.22
CA ARG A 19 -11.64 7.04 13.65
C ARG A 19 -12.31 6.49 12.39
N ILE A 20 -13.66 6.33 12.42
CA ILE A 20 -14.43 5.91 11.24
C ILE A 20 -14.27 6.93 10.11
N LEU A 21 -14.49 8.20 10.39
CA LEU A 21 -14.44 9.27 9.40
C LEU A 21 -13.04 9.40 8.79
N PHE A 22 -12.00 9.27 9.61
CA PHE A 22 -10.60 9.26 9.15
C PHE A 22 -10.34 8.08 8.21
N THR A 23 -10.78 6.87 8.59
CA THR A 23 -10.62 5.68 7.74
C THR A 23 -11.34 5.84 6.40
N LEU A 24 -12.59 6.33 6.40
CA LEU A 24 -13.34 6.59 5.17
C LEU A 24 -12.68 7.65 4.30
N ALA A 25 -12.13 8.72 4.90
CA ALA A 25 -11.40 9.74 4.16
C ALA A 25 -10.16 9.17 3.47
N VAL A 26 -9.38 8.30 4.15
CA VAL A 26 -8.21 7.65 3.54
C VAL A 26 -8.62 6.71 2.41
N LEU A 27 -9.71 5.94 2.57
CA LEU A 27 -10.22 5.07 1.51
C LEU A 27 -10.68 5.88 0.29
N ALA A 28 -11.30 7.05 0.51
CA ALA A 28 -11.67 7.97 -0.58
C ALA A 28 -10.43 8.51 -1.31
N ILE A 29 -9.37 8.91 -0.57
CA ILE A 29 -8.09 9.35 -1.16
C ILE A 29 -7.48 8.21 -1.99
N PHE A 30 -7.50 6.99 -1.48
CA PHE A 30 -7.03 5.81 -2.22
C PHE A 30 -7.81 5.62 -3.52
N SER A 31 -9.14 5.63 -3.46
CA SER A 31 -10.01 5.46 -4.64
C SER A 31 -9.78 6.57 -5.69
N ILE A 32 -9.64 7.84 -5.27
CA ILE A 32 -9.29 8.94 -6.18
C ILE A 32 -7.90 8.72 -6.80
N GLY A 33 -6.92 8.32 -6.00
CA GLY A 33 -5.55 8.11 -6.48
C GLY A 33 -5.42 6.96 -7.50
N THR A 34 -6.27 5.94 -7.45
CA THR A 34 -6.29 4.87 -8.46
C THR A 34 -6.78 5.34 -9.84
N THR A 35 -7.49 6.45 -9.92
CA THR A 35 -7.97 7.03 -11.18
C THR A 35 -6.99 8.03 -11.81
N ILE A 36 -5.99 8.51 -11.06
CA ILE A 36 -5.01 9.48 -11.56
C ILE A 36 -3.91 8.76 -12.34
N VAL A 37 -3.93 8.88 -13.65
CA VAL A 37 -2.95 8.26 -14.55
C VAL A 37 -1.61 9.00 -14.50
N VAL A 38 -0.50 8.26 -14.54
CA VAL A 38 0.85 8.82 -14.57
C VAL A 38 1.06 9.56 -15.90
N PRO A 39 1.48 10.84 -15.88
CA PRO A 39 1.72 11.60 -17.11
C PRO A 39 2.75 10.92 -18.03
N GLY A 40 2.39 10.70 -19.30
CA GLY A 40 3.23 10.06 -20.29
C GLY A 40 3.17 8.52 -20.31
N ALA A 41 2.44 7.90 -19.38
CA ALA A 41 2.11 6.50 -19.46
C ALA A 41 0.79 6.28 -20.23
N LYS A 42 0.75 5.20 -21.02
CA LYS A 42 -0.50 4.76 -21.66
C LYS A 42 -1.02 3.54 -20.92
N ALA A 43 -2.36 3.40 -20.89
CA ALA A 43 -2.98 2.21 -20.35
C ALA A 43 -2.46 0.95 -21.06
N ILE A 44 -2.25 -0.12 -20.31
CA ILE A 44 -1.81 -1.40 -20.85
C ILE A 44 -3.01 -2.04 -21.54
N THR A 45 -2.95 -2.13 -22.85
CA THR A 45 -4.00 -2.78 -23.69
C THR A 45 -3.74 -4.26 -23.89
N SER A 46 -2.53 -4.73 -23.61
CA SER A 46 -2.18 -6.14 -23.68
C SER A 46 -2.74 -6.92 -22.50
N ASP A 47 -2.98 -8.21 -22.71
CA ASP A 47 -3.39 -9.12 -21.65
C ASP A 47 -2.28 -9.21 -20.59
N LEU A 48 -2.62 -8.97 -19.34
CA LEU A 48 -1.67 -8.97 -18.23
C LEU A 48 -1.31 -10.40 -17.76
N GLY A 49 -2.07 -11.41 -18.20
CA GLY A 49 -1.84 -12.80 -17.78
C GLY A 49 -1.80 -12.93 -16.26
N PHE A 50 -0.71 -13.47 -15.71
CA PHE A 50 -0.54 -13.62 -14.26
C PHE A 50 -0.61 -12.28 -13.48
N LEU A 51 -0.24 -11.17 -14.12
CA LEU A 51 -0.30 -9.83 -13.51
C LEU A 51 -1.73 -9.32 -13.33
N GLU A 52 -2.74 -9.99 -13.89
CA GLU A 52 -4.15 -9.62 -13.70
C GLU A 52 -4.55 -9.72 -12.22
N LEU A 53 -4.03 -10.71 -11.49
CA LEU A 53 -4.25 -10.80 -10.04
C LEU A 53 -3.69 -9.59 -9.29
N LEU A 54 -2.50 -9.13 -9.68
CA LEU A 54 -1.90 -7.92 -9.10
C LEU A 54 -2.72 -6.67 -9.45
N ASN A 55 -3.24 -6.61 -10.66
CA ASN A 55 -4.11 -5.54 -11.13
C ASN A 55 -5.41 -5.49 -10.29
N LEU A 56 -6.05 -6.62 -10.03
CA LEU A 56 -7.22 -6.70 -9.16
C LEU A 56 -6.90 -6.22 -7.74
N MET A 57 -5.80 -6.67 -7.15
CA MET A 57 -5.39 -6.26 -5.79
C MET A 57 -5.01 -4.78 -5.68
N SER A 58 -4.70 -4.13 -6.80
CA SER A 58 -4.40 -2.70 -6.87
C SER A 58 -5.59 -1.84 -7.32
N GLY A 59 -6.81 -2.40 -7.38
CA GLY A 59 -8.00 -1.66 -7.81
C GLY A 59 -8.01 -1.32 -9.30
N GLY A 60 -7.44 -2.16 -10.17
CA GLY A 60 -7.33 -1.90 -11.60
C GLY A 60 -6.27 -0.85 -11.97
N SER A 61 -5.60 -0.29 -10.97
CA SER A 61 -4.67 0.82 -11.11
C SER A 61 -3.37 0.46 -11.86
N LEU A 62 -3.01 -0.83 -11.92
CA LEU A 62 -1.87 -1.31 -12.68
C LEU A 62 -2.13 -1.17 -14.19
N LYS A 63 -3.30 -1.59 -14.66
CA LYS A 63 -3.69 -1.54 -16.09
C LYS A 63 -3.83 -0.10 -16.60
N THR A 64 -4.33 0.79 -15.76
CA THR A 64 -4.45 2.22 -16.08
C THR A 64 -3.14 3.00 -15.91
N PHE A 65 -2.08 2.39 -15.37
CA PHE A 65 -0.83 3.08 -14.99
C PHE A 65 -1.10 4.29 -14.10
N SER A 66 -1.92 4.11 -13.07
CA SER A 66 -2.18 5.17 -12.11
C SER A 66 -0.99 5.38 -11.17
N ILE A 67 -1.02 6.48 -10.41
CA ILE A 67 0.02 6.76 -9.40
C ILE A 67 0.09 5.67 -8.32
N PHE A 68 -0.99 4.93 -8.11
CA PHE A 68 -1.07 3.80 -7.18
C PHE A 68 -0.99 2.43 -7.88
N ALA A 69 -0.44 2.35 -9.10
CA ALA A 69 -0.37 1.12 -9.89
C ALA A 69 0.29 -0.05 -9.16
N LEU A 70 1.33 0.19 -8.37
CA LEU A 70 1.98 -0.84 -7.55
C LEU A 70 1.18 -1.18 -6.28
N GLY A 71 0.24 -0.32 -5.88
CA GLY A 71 -0.56 -0.48 -4.67
C GLY A 71 0.30 -0.67 -3.42
N VAL A 72 -0.14 -1.56 -2.55
CA VAL A 72 0.56 -1.93 -1.30
C VAL A 72 1.42 -3.19 -1.43
N MET A 73 1.52 -3.78 -2.63
CA MET A 73 2.26 -5.03 -2.88
C MET A 73 3.73 -4.98 -2.46
N PRO A 74 4.49 -3.89 -2.72
CA PRO A 74 5.88 -3.80 -2.27
C PRO A 74 6.03 -3.93 -0.76
N TYR A 75 5.09 -3.39 0.02
CA TYR A 75 5.10 -3.51 1.47
C TYR A 75 4.75 -4.94 1.93
N ILE A 76 3.81 -5.60 1.26
CA ILE A 76 3.47 -7.01 1.57
C ILE A 76 4.71 -7.89 1.37
N SER A 77 5.41 -7.73 0.25
CA SER A 77 6.66 -8.45 -0.03
C SER A 77 7.72 -8.19 1.04
N ALA A 78 7.93 -6.93 1.43
CA ALA A 78 8.85 -6.55 2.50
C ALA A 78 8.45 -7.18 3.84
N SER A 79 7.16 -7.17 4.18
CA SER A 79 6.63 -7.74 5.42
C SER A 79 6.85 -9.24 5.50
N ILE A 80 6.61 -9.98 4.40
CA ILE A 80 6.85 -11.42 4.33
C ILE A 80 8.33 -11.72 4.56
N ILE A 81 9.23 -11.01 3.86
CA ILE A 81 10.67 -11.21 4.02
C ILE A 81 11.10 -10.94 5.46
N THR A 82 10.63 -9.84 6.06
CA THR A 82 10.98 -9.51 7.43
C THR A 82 10.41 -10.55 8.42
N GLN A 83 9.22 -11.09 8.18
CA GLN A 83 8.67 -12.18 8.99
C GLN A 83 9.52 -13.44 8.90
N LEU A 84 9.99 -13.80 7.71
CA LEU A 84 10.92 -14.94 7.52
C LEU A 84 12.24 -14.70 8.27
N LEU A 85 12.79 -13.49 8.21
CA LEU A 85 14.02 -13.15 8.94
C LEU A 85 13.86 -13.22 10.48
N GLN A 86 12.63 -13.04 10.98
CA GLN A 86 12.30 -13.22 12.41
C GLN A 86 12.17 -14.69 12.84
N MET A 87 12.17 -15.65 11.89
CA MET A 87 12.08 -17.09 12.16
C MET A 87 13.47 -17.70 12.37
N ASP A 88 14.25 -17.13 13.29
CA ASP A 88 15.59 -17.59 13.69
C ASP A 88 16.68 -17.56 12.60
N ILE A 89 16.44 -16.91 11.45
CA ILE A 89 17.44 -16.76 10.39
C ILE A 89 18.51 -15.74 10.78
N LEU A 90 18.10 -14.61 11.39
CA LEU A 90 19.01 -13.58 11.84
C LEU A 90 18.81 -13.29 13.33
N PRO A 91 19.84 -13.43 14.19
CA PRO A 91 19.75 -13.20 15.64
C PRO A 91 19.18 -11.83 15.99
N TYR A 92 19.58 -10.79 15.23
CA TYR A 92 19.12 -9.41 15.40
C TYR A 92 17.58 -9.26 15.34
N PHE A 93 16.92 -9.94 14.39
CA PHE A 93 15.44 -9.88 14.26
C PHE A 93 14.75 -10.68 15.35
N LYS A 94 15.37 -11.75 15.84
CA LYS A 94 14.88 -12.51 16.99
C LYS A 94 14.88 -11.64 18.25
N GLU A 95 15.99 -10.98 18.55
CA GLU A 95 16.09 -10.05 19.69
C GLU A 95 15.05 -8.92 19.59
N LEU A 96 14.83 -8.35 18.41
CA LEU A 96 13.79 -7.34 18.19
C LEU A 96 12.40 -7.89 18.50
N LYS A 97 12.11 -9.12 18.14
CA LYS A 97 10.81 -9.77 18.45
C LYS A 97 10.63 -9.94 19.95
N GLU A 98 11.67 -10.30 20.68
CA GLU A 98 11.68 -10.50 22.13
C GLU A 98 11.54 -9.17 22.91
N GLN A 99 11.97 -8.03 22.33
CA GLN A 99 11.80 -6.69 22.88
C GLN A 99 10.33 -6.19 22.95
N GLY A 100 9.35 -6.98 22.51
CA GLY A 100 7.92 -6.67 22.62
C GLY A 100 7.50 -5.45 21.81
N ALA A 101 6.86 -4.45 22.42
CA ALA A 101 6.28 -3.30 21.73
C ALA A 101 7.35 -2.42 21.02
N THR A 102 8.50 -2.21 21.67
CA THR A 102 9.60 -1.41 21.12
C THR A 102 10.23 -2.09 19.92
N GLY A 103 10.43 -3.40 19.98
CA GLY A 103 10.95 -4.18 18.88
C GLY A 103 10.00 -4.18 17.67
N ARG A 104 8.68 -4.31 17.90
CA ARG A 104 7.67 -4.22 16.84
C ARG A 104 7.71 -2.88 16.10
N GLN A 105 7.91 -1.77 16.82
CA GLN A 105 8.04 -0.46 16.17
C GLN A 105 9.28 -0.39 15.26
N LYS A 106 10.41 -0.96 15.69
CA LYS A 106 11.63 -1.05 14.87
C LYS A 106 11.40 -1.91 13.63
N ILE A 107 10.77 -3.08 13.79
CA ILE A 107 10.42 -3.98 12.69
C ILE A 107 9.50 -3.28 11.68
N ASN A 108 8.47 -2.57 12.13
CA ASN A 108 7.58 -1.82 11.25
C ASN A 108 8.33 -0.72 10.47
N ARG A 109 9.29 -0.08 11.11
CA ARG A 109 10.16 0.92 10.43
C ARG A 109 11.03 0.27 9.35
N ILE A 110 11.63 -0.88 9.63
CA ILE A 110 12.41 -1.66 8.65
C ILE A 110 11.51 -2.09 7.49
N ASN A 111 10.31 -2.60 7.77
CA ASN A 111 9.33 -2.97 6.75
C ASN A 111 8.99 -1.81 5.81
N ARG A 112 8.86 -0.60 6.36
CA ARG A 112 8.58 0.60 5.56
C ARG A 112 9.72 0.92 4.61
N TYR A 113 10.97 0.92 5.09
CA TYR A 113 12.13 1.18 4.24
C TYR A 113 12.33 0.11 3.17
N LEU A 114 12.19 -1.16 3.54
CA LEU A 114 12.23 -2.27 2.57
C LEU A 114 11.08 -2.18 1.57
N GLY A 115 9.87 -1.81 2.01
CA GLY A 115 8.73 -1.61 1.14
C GLY A 115 8.96 -0.51 0.09
N ILE A 116 9.59 0.61 0.47
CA ILE A 116 9.96 1.69 -0.45
C ILE A 116 11.05 1.22 -1.43
N LEU A 117 12.05 0.48 -0.95
CA LEU A 117 13.08 -0.11 -1.81
C LEU A 117 12.47 -1.06 -2.85
N PHE A 118 11.58 -1.95 -2.42
CA PHE A 118 10.87 -2.84 -3.34
C PHE A 118 9.95 -2.09 -4.30
N ALA A 119 9.30 -1.02 -3.84
CA ALA A 119 8.50 -0.16 -4.71
C ALA A 119 9.35 0.45 -5.82
N PHE A 120 10.57 0.88 -5.50
CA PHE A 120 11.50 1.40 -6.50
C PHE A 120 11.91 0.33 -7.52
N VAL A 121 12.34 -0.85 -7.05
CA VAL A 121 12.76 -1.96 -7.92
C VAL A 121 11.59 -2.43 -8.79
N GLN A 122 10.42 -2.69 -8.21
CA GLN A 122 9.24 -3.13 -8.94
C GLN A 122 8.75 -2.03 -9.89
N GLY A 123 8.74 -0.77 -9.47
CA GLY A 123 8.39 0.38 -10.29
C GLY A 123 9.29 0.52 -11.51
N TYR A 124 10.59 0.30 -11.33
CA TYR A 124 11.54 0.30 -12.45
C TYR A 124 11.27 -0.85 -13.43
N ILE A 125 11.08 -2.07 -12.91
CA ILE A 125 10.78 -3.25 -13.76
C ILE A 125 9.51 -3.03 -14.58
N PHE A 126 8.42 -2.57 -13.95
CA PHE A 126 7.16 -2.29 -14.65
C PHE A 126 7.31 -1.15 -15.67
N SER A 127 7.92 -0.05 -15.26
CA SER A 127 8.12 1.08 -16.16
C SER A 127 8.99 0.69 -17.37
N TYR A 128 10.05 -0.08 -17.16
CA TYR A 128 10.91 -0.56 -18.24
C TYR A 128 10.18 -1.54 -19.16
N ALA A 129 9.43 -2.50 -18.60
CA ALA A 129 8.72 -3.50 -19.40
C ALA A 129 7.68 -2.89 -20.35
N TYR A 130 6.96 -1.86 -19.88
CA TYR A 130 5.82 -1.31 -20.63
C TYR A 130 6.12 0.03 -21.32
N LEU A 131 7.12 0.78 -20.88
CA LEU A 131 7.39 2.15 -21.34
C LEU A 131 8.77 2.34 -21.99
N LYS A 132 9.59 1.29 -22.14
CA LYS A 132 10.93 1.41 -22.77
C LYS A 132 10.88 2.04 -24.16
N GLY A 133 9.82 1.81 -24.94
CA GLY A 133 9.62 2.37 -26.27
C GLY A 133 9.38 3.89 -26.30
N TYR A 134 9.08 4.51 -25.15
CA TYR A 134 8.81 5.95 -25.01
C TYR A 134 10.03 6.75 -24.50
N GLY A 135 11.19 6.12 -24.42
CA GLY A 135 12.46 6.74 -24.03
C GLY A 135 12.78 6.58 -22.54
N THR A 136 14.09 6.54 -22.25
CA THR A 136 14.64 6.29 -20.89
C THR A 136 14.16 7.32 -19.87
N MET A 137 14.00 8.58 -20.26
CA MET A 137 13.52 9.62 -19.35
C MET A 137 12.08 9.35 -18.87
N THR A 138 11.23 8.80 -19.73
CA THR A 138 9.85 8.42 -19.36
C THR A 138 9.86 7.28 -18.34
N VAL A 139 10.70 6.27 -18.55
CA VAL A 139 10.87 5.15 -17.61
C VAL A 139 11.30 5.65 -16.23
N ILE A 140 12.32 6.52 -16.15
CA ILE A 140 12.81 7.06 -14.87
C ILE A 140 11.72 7.88 -14.17
N LYS A 141 11.06 8.80 -14.88
CA LYS A 141 9.98 9.62 -14.30
C LYS A 141 8.86 8.76 -13.75
N THR A 142 8.40 7.78 -14.53
CA THR A 142 7.32 6.87 -14.09
C THR A 142 7.75 6.05 -12.88
N THR A 143 8.99 5.52 -12.86
CA THR A 143 9.51 4.79 -11.70
C THR A 143 9.45 5.63 -10.42
N VAL A 144 9.90 6.88 -10.49
CA VAL A 144 9.87 7.79 -9.33
C VAL A 144 8.44 8.08 -8.88
N ILE A 145 7.52 8.33 -9.82
CA ILE A 145 6.11 8.58 -9.50
C ILE A 145 5.46 7.35 -8.85
N LEU A 146 5.67 6.15 -9.39
CA LEU A 146 5.13 4.91 -8.83
C LEU A 146 5.69 4.62 -7.43
N THR A 147 6.99 4.87 -7.22
CA THR A 147 7.62 4.73 -5.92
C THR A 147 7.05 5.72 -4.90
N ALA A 148 6.85 6.97 -5.31
CA ALA A 148 6.25 8.00 -4.48
C ALA A 148 4.80 7.64 -4.11
N GLY A 149 4.01 7.15 -5.08
CA GLY A 149 2.65 6.68 -4.86
C GLY A 149 2.57 5.54 -3.85
N SER A 150 3.41 4.51 -4.01
CA SER A 150 3.47 3.40 -3.05
C SER A 150 3.94 3.85 -1.67
N SER A 151 4.91 4.76 -1.59
CA SER A 151 5.37 5.33 -0.31
C SER A 151 4.24 6.09 0.40
N LEU A 152 3.44 6.84 -0.35
CA LEU A 152 2.26 7.53 0.18
C LEU A 152 1.23 6.53 0.70
N LEU A 153 0.96 5.44 -0.04
CA LEU A 153 0.03 4.39 0.41
C LEU A 153 0.51 3.69 1.68
N ILE A 154 1.79 3.38 1.79
CA ILE A 154 2.38 2.80 3.00
C ILE A 154 2.18 3.75 4.19
N TRP A 155 2.42 5.04 4.00
CA TRP A 155 2.20 6.05 5.04
C TRP A 155 0.73 6.18 5.42
N LEU A 156 -0.19 6.22 4.45
CA LEU A 156 -1.64 6.26 4.71
C LEU A 156 -2.12 5.02 5.48
N ALA A 157 -1.62 3.83 5.12
CA ALA A 157 -1.94 2.59 5.82
C ALA A 157 -1.49 2.62 7.29
N ASP A 158 -0.29 3.14 7.55
CA ASP A 158 0.22 3.31 8.91
C ASP A 158 -0.64 4.32 9.70
N GLU A 159 -1.03 5.43 9.08
CA GLU A 159 -1.90 6.42 9.71
C GLU A 159 -3.29 5.84 10.05
N VAL A 160 -3.87 5.04 9.16
CA VAL A 160 -5.14 4.33 9.43
C VAL A 160 -4.97 3.34 10.58
N THR A 161 -3.87 2.60 10.64
CA THR A 161 -3.61 1.67 11.74
C THR A 161 -3.46 2.39 13.08
N ASN A 162 -2.87 3.58 13.09
CA ASN A 162 -2.63 4.35 14.32
C ASN A 162 -3.86 5.19 14.74
N LYS A 163 -4.54 5.84 13.80
CA LYS A 163 -5.60 6.82 14.06
C LYS A 163 -6.99 6.38 13.62
N GLY A 164 -7.07 5.38 12.75
CA GLY A 164 -8.31 4.85 12.19
C GLY A 164 -8.83 3.64 12.95
N ILE A 165 -9.48 2.74 12.22
CA ILE A 165 -10.05 1.48 12.71
C ILE A 165 -9.34 0.31 12.03
N GLY A 166 -8.88 -0.65 12.82
CA GLY A 166 -8.30 -1.90 12.33
C GLY A 166 -6.92 -1.75 11.69
N ASN A 167 -6.58 -2.67 10.80
CA ASN A 167 -5.30 -2.68 10.09
C ASN A 167 -5.42 -1.93 8.76
N GLY A 168 -4.71 -0.81 8.63
CA GLY A 168 -4.78 0.05 7.44
C GLY A 168 -4.35 -0.65 6.15
N MET A 169 -3.37 -1.54 6.20
CA MET A 169 -2.95 -2.32 5.01
C MET A 169 -4.08 -3.23 4.52
N SER A 170 -4.71 -3.97 5.42
CA SER A 170 -5.83 -4.85 5.08
C SER A 170 -7.02 -4.08 4.50
N LEU A 171 -7.29 -2.88 5.04
CA LEU A 171 -8.37 -2.02 4.54
C LEU A 171 -8.07 -1.47 3.14
N LEU A 172 -6.83 -1.07 2.86
CA LEU A 172 -6.44 -0.62 1.52
C LEU A 172 -6.49 -1.76 0.48
N ILE A 173 -6.08 -2.99 0.86
CA ILE A 173 -6.21 -4.17 0.00
C ILE A 173 -7.69 -4.44 -0.28
N MET A 174 -8.53 -4.43 0.74
CA MET A 174 -9.98 -4.62 0.59
C MET A 174 -10.58 -3.57 -0.35
N ALA A 175 -10.21 -2.31 -0.19
CA ALA A 175 -10.68 -1.22 -1.04
C ALA A 175 -10.19 -1.32 -2.49
N GLY A 176 -9.07 -2.02 -2.73
CA GLY A 176 -8.59 -2.30 -4.08
C GLY A 176 -9.33 -3.45 -4.76
N ILE A 177 -9.93 -4.37 -3.98
CA ILE A 177 -10.63 -5.53 -4.53
C ILE A 177 -12.11 -5.22 -4.80
N VAL A 178 -12.71 -4.30 -4.04
CA VAL A 178 -14.13 -3.90 -4.14
C VAL A 178 -14.31 -2.79 -5.15
#